data_0ce77c2aed589eb99f3af1d4978b0224
#
_entry.id   0ce77c2aed589eb99f3af1d4978b0224
#
_cell.length_a   1.000
_cell.length_b   1.000
_cell.length_c   1.000
_cell.angle_alpha   90.00
_cell.angle_beta   90.00
_cell.angle_gamma   90.00
#
_symmetry.space_group_name_H-M   'P 1'
#
loop_
_entity.id
_entity.type
_entity.pdbx_description
1 polymer ?
#
loop_
_entity_poly.entity_id
_entity_poly.type
_entity_poly.pdbx_seq_one_letter_code
_entity_poly.pdbx_strand_id
1 'polypeptide(L)'
;MAEAQIVLYTSYLHTIGGIETFVYSFLDMMAGYDIAVYCPTMPADVERRLKKKTTVLRGGYVDCKTLVMARMGDPIPGTIKYEHSIRMCHAVKAKPDWSIRQDCDEIVNVSEASKSSFGDMAKDAHVIHNPFIKTDKKALLLVSATRIPAKDKGLNTDRMLTLAKMLEASDIPFLWFNFSDQPLQNAPRGLINVGTFAEVQPYIAKADYLVQLSDNEGFCYSLVEALANGTAVICTPFATTKELGVVDGVNGYVVPFDMKFDVHRLLDVPTFEYTYDNKDIMKAWKKLFGKMKKKPKQVTVPEEAVTIRVVRRYLDLDLERRLNPGEVLQMPRSRAEYVASKGFIEVLNGVR
;
A
#
# COMPACT_ATOMS: atom_id res chain seq x y z
N MET A 1 -12.76 19.30 36.08
CA MET A 1 -11.95 20.08 35.15
C MET A 1 -10.78 19.17 34.79
N ALA A 2 -10.47 19.01 33.52
CA ALA A 2 -9.28 18.25 33.14
C ALA A 2 -8.04 19.13 33.37
N GLU A 3 -6.93 18.53 33.77
CA GLU A 3 -5.65 19.20 33.97
C GLU A 3 -4.58 18.49 33.16
N ALA A 4 -3.66 19.25 32.55
CA ALA A 4 -2.49 18.72 31.85
C ALA A 4 -1.37 19.77 31.92
N GLN A 5 -0.10 19.33 31.82
CA GLN A 5 1.00 20.30 31.72
C GLN A 5 0.97 21.02 30.38
N ILE A 6 0.71 20.27 29.30
CA ILE A 6 0.65 20.79 27.94
C ILE A 6 -0.69 20.38 27.31
N VAL A 7 -1.38 21.33 26.69
CA VAL A 7 -2.50 21.03 25.80
C VAL A 7 -2.09 21.33 24.37
N LEU A 8 -2.10 20.30 23.51
CA LEU A 8 -1.94 20.46 22.09
C LEU A 8 -3.33 20.64 21.45
N TYR A 9 -3.63 21.85 21.02
CA TYR A 9 -4.92 22.24 20.46
C TYR A 9 -4.90 22.30 18.94
N THR A 10 -5.92 21.76 18.33
CA THR A 10 -6.28 21.99 16.92
C THR A 10 -7.80 21.93 16.76
N SER A 11 -8.39 22.81 15.95
CA SER A 11 -9.84 22.85 15.73
C SER A 11 -10.39 21.58 15.08
N TYR A 12 -9.58 20.92 14.22
CA TYR A 12 -9.92 19.66 13.57
C TYR A 12 -8.67 18.86 13.18
N LEU A 13 -8.86 17.56 13.04
CA LEU A 13 -7.91 16.62 12.43
C LEU A 13 -8.61 15.80 11.33
N HIS A 14 -7.87 15.47 10.29
CA HIS A 14 -8.28 14.53 9.24
C HIS A 14 -7.64 13.16 9.47
N THR A 15 -7.93 12.20 8.59
CA THR A 15 -7.27 10.88 8.64
C THR A 15 -5.80 10.96 8.21
N ILE A 16 -5.49 11.84 7.25
CA ILE A 16 -4.15 12.03 6.67
C ILE A 16 -3.89 13.52 6.47
N GLY A 17 -2.70 13.98 6.84
CA GLY A 17 -2.25 15.35 6.60
C GLY A 17 -0.96 15.69 7.34
N GLY A 18 -0.36 16.84 7.03
CA GLY A 18 0.87 17.29 7.67
C GLY A 18 0.70 17.64 9.15
N ILE A 19 -0.45 18.22 9.52
CA ILE A 19 -0.76 18.55 10.92
C ILE A 19 -1.03 17.27 11.73
N GLU A 20 -1.72 16.30 11.15
CA GLU A 20 -1.92 14.97 11.75
C GLU A 20 -0.58 14.30 12.03
N THR A 21 0.32 14.31 11.05
CA THR A 21 1.69 13.78 11.21
C THR A 21 2.46 14.53 12.29
N PHE A 22 2.38 15.85 12.31
CA PHE A 22 2.97 16.67 13.38
C PHE A 22 2.45 16.26 14.75
N VAL A 23 1.13 16.17 14.93
CA VAL A 23 0.53 15.79 16.23
C VAL A 23 1.05 14.44 16.71
N TYR A 24 1.07 13.42 15.85
CA TYR A 24 1.59 12.09 16.23
C TYR A 24 3.08 12.14 16.56
N SER A 25 3.89 12.77 15.71
CA SER A 25 5.34 12.85 15.91
C SER A 25 5.70 13.69 17.13
N PHE A 26 4.94 14.74 17.41
CA PHE A 26 5.12 15.56 18.61
C PHE A 26 4.86 14.75 19.88
N LEU A 27 3.76 14.00 19.93
CA LEU A 27 3.44 13.11 21.05
C LEU A 27 4.50 12.02 21.24
N ASP A 28 5.03 11.45 20.17
CA ASP A 28 6.07 10.42 20.24
C ASP A 28 7.41 11.00 20.72
N MET A 29 7.79 12.18 20.25
CA MET A 29 8.98 12.89 20.69
C MET A 29 8.91 13.31 22.16
N MET A 30 7.73 13.73 22.59
CA MET A 30 7.45 14.21 23.93
C MET A 30 6.90 13.11 24.85
N ALA A 31 7.15 11.84 24.54
CA ALA A 31 6.73 10.73 25.37
C ALA A 31 7.31 10.87 26.79
N GLY A 32 6.43 10.75 27.79
CA GLY A 32 6.79 10.96 29.21
C GLY A 32 6.43 12.34 29.77
N TYR A 33 6.01 13.28 28.93
CA TYR A 33 5.41 14.53 29.40
C TYR A 33 3.89 14.38 29.52
N ASP A 34 3.31 15.12 30.45
CA ASP A 34 1.85 15.18 30.62
C ASP A 34 1.25 16.11 29.57
N ILE A 35 0.79 15.50 28.46
CA ILE A 35 0.20 16.19 27.31
C ILE A 35 -1.22 15.70 27.12
N ALA A 36 -2.16 16.61 26.87
CA ALA A 36 -3.49 16.27 26.36
C ALA A 36 -3.68 16.85 24.95
N VAL A 37 -4.40 16.15 24.09
CA VAL A 37 -4.84 16.68 22.79
C VAL A 37 -6.26 17.17 22.92
N TYR A 38 -6.48 18.46 22.66
CA TYR A 38 -7.81 19.05 22.57
C TYR A 38 -8.18 19.27 21.09
N CYS A 39 -9.12 18.47 20.60
CA CYS A 39 -9.57 18.56 19.21
C CYS A 39 -11.08 18.26 19.11
N PRO A 40 -11.92 19.28 18.88
CA PRO A 40 -13.37 19.12 18.79
C PRO A 40 -13.83 18.22 17.66
N THR A 41 -13.15 18.27 16.53
CA THR A 41 -13.55 17.57 15.31
C THR A 41 -12.45 16.65 14.80
N MET A 42 -12.69 15.34 14.87
CA MET A 42 -11.78 14.34 14.30
C MET A 42 -12.53 13.05 13.94
N PRO A 43 -12.05 12.24 12.97
CA PRO A 43 -12.55 10.91 12.69
C PRO A 43 -12.34 9.94 13.87
N ALA A 44 -13.20 8.92 13.98
CA ALA A 44 -13.14 7.96 15.08
C ALA A 44 -11.85 7.13 15.10
N ASP A 45 -11.26 6.83 13.95
CA ASP A 45 -9.98 6.13 13.82
C ASP A 45 -8.80 6.97 14.31
N VAL A 46 -8.82 8.28 14.04
CA VAL A 46 -7.83 9.23 14.56
C VAL A 46 -7.93 9.33 16.08
N GLU A 47 -9.14 9.49 16.61
CA GLU A 47 -9.36 9.54 18.07
C GLU A 47 -8.86 8.27 18.75
N ARG A 48 -9.20 7.08 18.24
CA ARG A 48 -8.76 5.79 18.78
C ARG A 48 -7.23 5.68 18.80
N ARG A 49 -6.55 6.16 17.76
CA ARG A 49 -5.08 6.17 17.70
C ARG A 49 -4.46 7.13 18.70
N LEU A 50 -5.01 8.34 18.85
CA LEU A 50 -4.54 9.33 19.82
C LEU A 50 -4.74 8.86 21.27
N LYS A 51 -5.87 8.24 21.56
CA LYS A 51 -6.16 7.68 22.91
C LYS A 51 -5.18 6.59 23.37
N LYS A 52 -4.44 5.97 22.44
CA LYS A 52 -3.35 5.05 22.78
C LYS A 52 -2.08 5.77 23.25
N LYS A 53 -1.96 7.07 22.98
CA LYS A 53 -0.76 7.86 23.26
C LYS A 53 -0.98 8.86 24.39
N THR A 54 -2.19 9.40 24.52
CA THR A 54 -2.47 10.52 25.41
C THR A 54 -3.96 10.68 25.70
N THR A 55 -4.28 11.57 26.66
CA THR A 55 -5.65 12.01 26.91
C THR A 55 -6.16 12.83 25.73
N VAL A 56 -7.36 12.52 25.24
CA VAL A 56 -8.02 13.21 24.11
C VAL A 56 -9.30 13.85 24.60
N LEU A 57 -9.41 15.18 24.39
CA LEU A 57 -10.54 16.01 24.77
C LEU A 57 -11.24 16.53 23.52
N ARG A 58 -12.55 16.38 23.43
CA ARG A 58 -13.37 16.93 22.33
C ARG A 58 -14.08 18.24 22.71
N GLY A 59 -14.00 18.62 23.96
CA GLY A 59 -14.63 19.81 24.52
C GLY A 59 -14.52 19.83 26.05
N GLY A 60 -15.19 20.78 26.67
CA GLY A 60 -15.15 20.99 28.11
C GLY A 60 -14.03 21.92 28.56
N TYR A 61 -13.97 22.21 29.87
CA TYR A 61 -12.96 23.07 30.45
C TYR A 61 -11.69 22.27 30.77
N VAL A 62 -10.54 22.86 30.43
CA VAL A 62 -9.22 22.30 30.72
C VAL A 62 -8.28 23.41 31.19
N ASP A 63 -7.50 23.13 32.23
CA ASP A 63 -6.40 23.97 32.69
C ASP A 63 -5.06 23.35 32.25
N CYS A 64 -4.15 24.19 31.74
CA CYS A 64 -2.80 23.78 31.40
C CYS A 64 -1.78 24.88 31.68
N LYS A 65 -0.51 24.48 31.81
CA LYS A 65 0.58 25.47 31.87
C LYS A 65 0.87 26.02 30.50
N THR A 66 0.97 25.17 29.50
CA THR A 66 1.30 25.57 28.13
C THR A 66 0.23 25.08 27.14
N LEU A 67 -0.27 26.01 26.37
CA LEU A 67 -1.15 25.75 25.24
C LEU A 67 -0.35 25.80 23.95
N VAL A 68 -0.28 24.70 23.19
CA VAL A 68 0.33 24.62 21.88
C VAL A 68 -0.77 24.54 20.82
N MET A 69 -0.91 25.54 19.99
CA MET A 69 -1.87 25.57 18.90
C MET A 69 -1.24 25.08 17.61
N ALA A 70 -1.70 23.94 17.09
CA ALA A 70 -1.12 23.30 15.90
C ALA A 70 -1.49 24.01 14.58
N ARG A 71 -2.32 25.07 14.60
CA ARG A 71 -2.73 25.80 13.41
C ARG A 71 -2.59 27.30 13.58
N MET A 72 -2.04 27.97 12.57
CA MET A 72 -1.78 29.42 12.61
C MET A 72 -3.03 30.29 12.69
N GLY A 73 -4.19 29.80 12.23
CA GLY A 73 -5.45 30.53 12.15
C GLY A 73 -6.49 30.16 13.20
N ASP A 74 -6.28 29.13 14.00
CA ASP A 74 -7.27 28.68 14.98
C ASP A 74 -7.46 29.72 16.10
N PRO A 75 -8.70 30.11 16.44
CA PRO A 75 -8.97 30.92 17.63
C PRO A 75 -8.71 30.09 18.88
N ILE A 76 -8.25 30.72 19.97
CA ILE A 76 -8.10 30.06 21.26
C ILE A 76 -9.49 29.82 21.87
N PRO A 77 -9.87 28.57 22.19
CA PRO A 77 -11.15 28.31 22.82
C PRO A 77 -11.21 28.90 24.24
N GLY A 78 -12.29 29.60 24.55
CA GLY A 78 -12.50 30.15 25.89
C GLY A 78 -12.67 29.11 27.02
N THR A 79 -12.70 27.83 26.65
CA THR A 79 -12.74 26.70 27.57
C THR A 79 -11.35 26.19 27.96
N ILE A 80 -10.27 26.71 27.37
CA ILE A 80 -8.89 26.39 27.71
C ILE A 80 -8.30 27.52 28.53
N LYS A 81 -7.92 27.25 29.78
CA LYS A 81 -7.16 28.17 30.62
C LYS A 81 -5.70 27.76 30.57
N TYR A 82 -4.80 28.71 30.37
CA TYR A 82 -3.36 28.49 30.19
C TYR A 82 -2.56 29.63 30.82
N GLU A 83 -1.30 29.34 31.12
CA GLU A 83 -0.33 30.34 31.62
C GLU A 83 0.53 30.88 30.48
N HIS A 84 0.82 30.04 29.46
CA HIS A 84 1.67 30.35 28.32
C HIS A 84 1.11 29.74 27.04
N SER A 85 1.25 30.41 25.89
CA SER A 85 0.69 29.96 24.62
C SER A 85 1.68 30.03 23.46
N ILE A 86 1.73 28.97 22.66
CA ILE A 86 2.61 28.82 21.50
C ILE A 86 1.76 28.52 20.28
N ARG A 87 1.94 29.26 19.20
CA ARG A 87 1.23 29.07 17.93
C ARG A 87 2.17 28.53 16.86
N MET A 88 1.81 27.40 16.28
CA MET A 88 2.55 26.79 15.19
C MET A 88 2.09 27.30 13.83
N CYS A 89 3.04 27.59 12.95
CA CYS A 89 2.82 27.92 11.55
C CYS A 89 3.48 26.88 10.65
N HIS A 90 2.67 25.99 10.06
CA HIS A 90 3.09 24.90 9.20
C HIS A 90 3.06 25.26 7.70
N ALA A 91 2.84 26.51 7.34
CA ALA A 91 2.63 26.93 5.97
C ALA A 91 3.66 27.95 5.51
N VAL A 92 3.91 27.98 4.21
CA VAL A 92 4.47 29.15 3.50
C VAL A 92 3.29 29.97 3.02
N LYS A 93 3.35 31.29 3.17
CA LYS A 93 2.27 32.20 2.78
C LYS A 93 2.02 32.13 1.27
N ALA A 94 0.97 31.41 0.88
CA ALA A 94 0.62 31.20 -0.52
C ALA A 94 -0.40 32.24 -1.06
N LYS A 95 -1.11 32.92 -0.15
CA LYS A 95 -2.11 33.91 -0.52
C LYS A 95 -1.91 35.20 0.30
N PRO A 96 -2.22 36.38 -0.26
CA PRO A 96 -2.05 37.68 0.43
C PRO A 96 -2.85 37.77 1.74
N ASP A 97 -4.03 37.19 1.80
CA ASP A 97 -4.95 37.18 2.93
C ASP A 97 -4.57 36.21 4.06
N TRP A 98 -3.60 35.33 3.83
CA TRP A 98 -3.11 34.43 4.88
C TRP A 98 -2.35 35.23 5.94
N SER A 99 -2.72 34.99 7.18
CA SER A 99 -2.11 35.62 8.35
C SER A 99 -1.91 34.60 9.49
N ILE A 100 -0.90 34.89 10.32
CA ILE A 100 -0.73 34.21 11.60
C ILE A 100 -1.47 35.06 12.64
N ARG A 101 -2.36 34.47 13.42
CA ARG A 101 -2.98 35.14 14.56
C ARG A 101 -1.94 35.52 15.61
N GLN A 102 -1.99 36.71 16.11
CA GLN A 102 -1.04 37.29 17.07
C GLN A 102 -1.53 37.18 18.53
N ASP A 103 -2.64 36.49 18.79
CA ASP A 103 -3.23 36.27 20.10
C ASP A 103 -2.56 35.12 20.87
N CYS A 104 -1.22 35.14 20.96
CA CYS A 104 -0.39 34.14 21.63
C CYS A 104 0.91 34.78 22.11
N ASP A 105 1.59 34.12 23.06
CA ASP A 105 2.85 34.62 23.59
C ASP A 105 4.02 34.35 22.64
N GLU A 106 4.03 33.18 22.00
CA GLU A 106 5.11 32.73 21.11
C GLU A 106 4.57 32.24 19.76
N ILE A 107 5.31 32.50 18.70
CA ILE A 107 5.07 31.95 17.36
C ILE A 107 6.23 31.06 16.96
N VAL A 108 5.92 29.85 16.46
CA VAL A 108 6.89 28.91 15.93
C VAL A 108 6.57 28.64 14.47
N ASN A 109 7.49 28.98 13.58
CA ASN A 109 7.47 28.58 12.18
C ASN A 109 8.26 27.29 11.99
N VAL A 110 7.75 26.37 11.18
CA VAL A 110 8.38 25.06 10.97
C VAL A 110 9.61 25.10 10.06
N SER A 111 9.90 26.24 9.46
CA SER A 111 11.08 26.44 8.60
C SER A 111 11.39 27.93 8.41
N GLU A 112 12.61 28.25 8.00
CA GLU A 112 13.02 29.61 7.60
C GLU A 112 12.18 30.12 6.42
N ALA A 113 11.83 29.25 5.47
CA ALA A 113 10.95 29.61 4.35
C ALA A 113 9.55 30.00 4.83
N SER A 114 9.00 29.27 5.82
CA SER A 114 7.74 29.66 6.47
C SER A 114 7.86 31.02 7.12
N LYS A 115 8.84 31.22 8.00
CA LYS A 115 9.07 32.48 8.69
C LYS A 115 9.21 33.67 7.72
N SER A 116 10.09 33.56 6.76
CA SER A 116 10.36 34.62 5.76
C SER A 116 9.12 34.96 4.94
N SER A 117 8.27 33.99 4.61
CA SER A 117 7.09 34.22 3.79
C SER A 117 6.02 35.09 4.47
N PHE A 118 5.99 35.14 5.80
CA PHE A 118 5.04 35.95 6.58
C PHE A 118 5.60 37.34 6.97
N GLY A 119 6.90 37.59 6.71
CA GLY A 119 7.52 38.90 6.94
C GLY A 119 7.37 39.38 8.39
N ASP A 120 6.88 40.60 8.58
CA ASP A 120 6.73 41.26 9.89
C ASP A 120 5.86 40.48 10.87
N MET A 121 4.87 39.71 10.38
CA MET A 121 4.02 38.90 11.24
C MET A 121 4.78 37.74 11.94
N ALA A 122 5.93 37.36 11.43
CA ALA A 122 6.74 36.29 11.97
C ALA A 122 8.16 36.75 12.33
N LYS A 123 8.44 38.07 12.37
CA LYS A 123 9.81 38.59 12.55
C LYS A 123 10.47 38.07 13.83
N ASP A 124 9.73 38.03 14.95
CA ASP A 124 10.18 37.57 16.24
C ASP A 124 9.89 36.08 16.50
N ALA A 125 9.35 35.38 15.50
CA ALA A 125 9.00 33.97 15.62
C ALA A 125 10.25 33.07 15.68
N HIS A 126 10.14 32.00 16.46
CA HIS A 126 11.13 30.92 16.46
C HIS A 126 11.04 30.09 15.19
N VAL A 127 12.14 29.48 14.80
CA VAL A 127 12.15 28.44 13.74
C VAL A 127 12.48 27.10 14.40
N ILE A 128 11.49 26.21 14.45
CA ILE A 128 11.63 24.87 15.01
C ILE A 128 11.02 23.91 14.01
N HIS A 129 11.84 23.03 13.43
CA HIS A 129 11.38 22.02 12.48
C HIS A 129 10.40 21.03 13.12
N ASN A 130 9.48 20.53 12.30
CA ASN A 130 8.58 19.48 12.76
C ASN A 130 9.36 18.25 13.22
N PRO A 131 9.00 17.65 14.35
CA PRO A 131 9.61 16.40 14.79
C PRO A 131 9.28 15.26 13.80
N PHE A 132 10.23 14.35 13.65
CA PHE A 132 10.03 13.12 12.90
C PHE A 132 10.63 11.96 13.68
N ILE A 133 9.81 10.95 13.96
CA ILE A 133 10.23 9.71 14.58
C ILE A 133 10.15 8.61 13.53
N LYS A 134 11.30 8.02 13.21
CA LYS A 134 11.36 6.86 12.31
C LYS A 134 10.59 5.70 12.93
N THR A 135 9.70 5.10 12.16
CA THR A 135 9.03 3.87 12.57
C THR A 135 9.81 2.65 12.10
N ASP A 136 9.92 1.65 12.97
CA ASP A 136 10.42 0.31 12.59
C ASP A 136 9.27 -0.61 12.14
N LYS A 137 8.02 -0.14 12.23
CA LYS A 137 6.86 -0.89 11.76
C LYS A 137 6.90 -0.98 10.25
N LYS A 138 6.90 -2.21 9.74
CA LYS A 138 6.70 -2.50 8.31
C LYS A 138 5.22 -2.81 8.09
N ALA A 139 4.70 -2.40 6.94
CA ALA A 139 3.41 -2.89 6.48
C ALA A 139 3.61 -4.25 5.80
N LEU A 140 2.71 -5.20 6.04
CA LEU A 140 2.70 -6.47 5.33
C LEU A 140 2.12 -6.28 3.93
N LEU A 141 2.83 -6.74 2.91
CA LEU A 141 2.34 -6.82 1.54
C LEU A 141 1.84 -8.24 1.27
N LEU A 142 0.54 -8.38 1.08
CA LEU A 142 -0.14 -9.65 0.86
C LEU A 142 -0.69 -9.72 -0.56
N VAL A 143 -0.66 -10.90 -1.14
CA VAL A 143 -1.27 -11.20 -2.45
C VAL A 143 -2.12 -12.46 -2.33
N SER A 144 -3.26 -12.48 -2.98
CA SER A 144 -4.05 -13.70 -3.24
C SER A 144 -4.46 -13.75 -4.70
N ALA A 145 -4.47 -14.96 -5.27
CA ALA A 145 -4.91 -15.23 -6.62
C ALA A 145 -5.91 -16.39 -6.59
N THR A 146 -7.20 -16.08 -6.56
CA THR A 146 -8.24 -17.10 -6.39
C THR A 146 -9.53 -16.69 -7.07
N ARG A 147 -10.31 -17.67 -7.53
CA ARG A 147 -11.68 -17.42 -8.05
C ARG A 147 -12.67 -17.28 -6.90
N ILE A 148 -13.58 -16.30 -7.02
CA ILE A 148 -14.64 -16.02 -6.05
C ILE A 148 -15.97 -15.88 -6.80
N PRO A 149 -17.05 -16.57 -6.39
CA PRO A 149 -17.08 -17.62 -5.38
C PRO A 149 -16.49 -18.94 -5.90
N ALA A 150 -15.60 -19.50 -5.13
CA ALA A 150 -15.02 -20.80 -5.43
C ALA A 150 -15.80 -21.88 -4.67
N LYS A 151 -16.86 -22.43 -5.27
CA LYS A 151 -17.71 -23.45 -4.62
C LYS A 151 -16.93 -24.68 -4.16
N ASP A 152 -15.91 -25.05 -4.88
CA ASP A 152 -15.00 -26.15 -4.60
C ASP A 152 -13.92 -25.81 -3.56
N LYS A 153 -13.74 -24.54 -3.23
CA LYS A 153 -12.74 -24.04 -2.27
C LYS A 153 -13.30 -23.76 -0.87
N GLY A 154 -14.60 -24.01 -0.67
CA GLY A 154 -15.26 -23.90 0.63
C GLY A 154 -15.27 -22.47 1.17
N LEU A 155 -14.89 -22.30 2.45
CA LEU A 155 -14.96 -21.03 3.18
C LEU A 155 -13.77 -20.09 2.95
N ASN A 156 -13.03 -20.25 1.84
CA ASN A 156 -11.84 -19.43 1.55
C ASN A 156 -12.09 -17.92 1.68
N THR A 157 -13.19 -17.41 1.11
CA THR A 157 -13.54 -15.98 1.15
C THR A 157 -13.79 -15.47 2.56
N ASP A 158 -14.48 -16.24 3.39
CA ASP A 158 -14.78 -15.87 4.78
C ASP A 158 -13.49 -15.81 5.62
N ARG A 159 -12.58 -16.75 5.38
CA ARG A 159 -11.25 -16.75 6.04
C ARG A 159 -10.37 -15.58 5.59
N MET A 160 -10.43 -15.21 4.32
CA MET A 160 -9.71 -14.02 3.82
C MET A 160 -10.23 -12.75 4.51
N LEU A 161 -11.55 -12.58 4.60
CA LEU A 161 -12.14 -11.45 5.33
C LEU A 161 -11.82 -11.49 6.83
N THR A 162 -11.80 -12.68 7.43
CA THR A 162 -11.45 -12.87 8.83
C THR A 162 -9.99 -12.45 9.07
N LEU A 163 -9.04 -12.93 8.25
CA LEU A 163 -7.63 -12.54 8.36
C LEU A 163 -7.44 -11.03 8.22
N ALA A 164 -8.08 -10.41 7.23
CA ALA A 164 -7.98 -8.98 7.02
C ALA A 164 -8.52 -8.17 8.22
N LYS A 165 -9.63 -8.62 8.83
CA LYS A 165 -10.17 -8.01 10.06
C LYS A 165 -9.27 -8.23 11.27
N MET A 166 -8.63 -9.40 11.39
CA MET A 166 -7.66 -9.67 12.47
C MET A 166 -6.46 -8.73 12.36
N LEU A 167 -5.90 -8.55 11.17
CA LEU A 167 -4.80 -7.60 10.93
C LEU A 167 -5.19 -6.16 11.30
N GLU A 168 -6.38 -5.71 10.87
CA GLU A 168 -6.89 -4.38 11.21
C GLU A 168 -7.10 -4.21 12.71
N ALA A 169 -7.72 -5.20 13.37
CA ALA A 169 -7.99 -5.15 14.82
C ALA A 169 -6.70 -5.17 15.68
N SER A 170 -5.63 -5.76 15.17
CA SER A 170 -4.32 -5.83 15.83
C SER A 170 -3.39 -4.65 15.49
N ASP A 171 -3.89 -3.63 14.77
CA ASP A 171 -3.10 -2.48 14.28
C ASP A 171 -1.85 -2.90 13.48
N ILE A 172 -1.89 -4.04 12.79
CA ILE A 172 -0.85 -4.46 11.86
C ILE A 172 -1.12 -3.76 10.53
N PRO A 173 -0.27 -2.85 10.07
CA PRO A 173 -0.43 -2.22 8.77
C PRO A 173 -0.29 -3.27 7.67
N PHE A 174 -1.22 -3.31 6.74
CA PHE A 174 -1.14 -4.22 5.61
C PHE A 174 -1.72 -3.61 4.33
N LEU A 175 -1.26 -4.13 3.21
CA LEU A 175 -1.84 -3.91 1.90
C LEU A 175 -1.97 -5.28 1.23
N TRP A 176 -3.19 -5.67 0.90
CA TRP A 176 -3.51 -6.97 0.34
C TRP A 176 -4.14 -6.82 -1.03
N PHE A 177 -3.45 -7.22 -2.06
CA PHE A 177 -3.97 -7.28 -3.43
C PHE A 177 -4.65 -8.62 -3.67
N ASN A 178 -5.96 -8.58 -3.89
CA ASN A 178 -6.76 -9.76 -4.21
C ASN A 178 -7.04 -9.79 -5.71
N PHE A 179 -6.37 -10.69 -6.42
CA PHE A 179 -6.59 -10.98 -7.83
C PHE A 179 -7.67 -12.05 -7.95
N SER A 180 -8.87 -11.65 -8.39
CA SER A 180 -10.04 -12.51 -8.42
C SER A 180 -11.02 -12.07 -9.50
N ASP A 181 -11.84 -13.00 -9.97
CA ASP A 181 -12.95 -12.77 -10.92
C ASP A 181 -14.12 -12.00 -10.29
N GLN A 182 -14.25 -12.03 -8.96
CA GLN A 182 -15.25 -11.29 -8.22
C GLN A 182 -14.63 -10.55 -7.03
N PRO A 183 -15.13 -9.36 -6.67
CA PRO A 183 -14.66 -8.64 -5.50
C PRO A 183 -15.12 -9.30 -4.20
N LEU A 184 -14.25 -9.30 -3.19
CA LEU A 184 -14.63 -9.57 -1.81
C LEU A 184 -15.49 -8.43 -1.27
N GLN A 185 -16.72 -8.71 -0.91
CA GLN A 185 -17.62 -7.71 -0.34
C GLN A 185 -17.27 -7.43 1.14
N ASN A 186 -17.53 -6.20 1.61
CA ASN A 186 -17.26 -5.78 2.99
C ASN A 186 -15.80 -5.98 3.45
N ALA A 187 -14.88 -5.91 2.52
CA ALA A 187 -13.45 -6.01 2.82
C ALA A 187 -12.95 -4.79 3.61
N PRO A 188 -12.04 -4.96 4.59
CA PRO A 188 -11.32 -3.86 5.21
C PRO A 188 -10.54 -3.03 4.19
N ARG A 189 -10.23 -1.76 4.52
CA ARG A 189 -9.55 -0.82 3.61
C ARG A 189 -8.20 -1.30 3.08
N GLY A 190 -7.48 -2.12 3.86
CA GLY A 190 -6.18 -2.67 3.45
C GLY A 190 -6.30 -3.78 2.39
N LEU A 191 -7.49 -4.33 2.13
CA LEU A 191 -7.72 -5.36 1.12
C LEU A 191 -8.30 -4.72 -0.15
N ILE A 192 -7.54 -4.79 -1.24
CA ILE A 192 -7.86 -4.19 -2.54
C ILE A 192 -8.22 -5.27 -3.55
N ASN A 193 -9.45 -5.22 -4.06
CA ASN A 193 -9.86 -6.09 -5.15
C ASN A 193 -9.31 -5.55 -6.48
N VAL A 194 -8.41 -6.28 -7.11
CA VAL A 194 -7.68 -5.83 -8.33
C VAL A 194 -8.40 -6.28 -9.61
N GLY A 195 -9.17 -7.38 -9.53
CA GLY A 195 -9.77 -8.02 -10.69
C GLY A 195 -8.89 -9.14 -11.26
N THR A 196 -9.19 -9.59 -12.48
CA THR A 196 -8.45 -10.65 -13.16
C THR A 196 -7.28 -10.10 -13.97
N PHE A 197 -6.12 -10.76 -13.83
CA PHE A 197 -4.91 -10.46 -14.59
C PHE A 197 -4.36 -11.73 -15.22
N ALA A 198 -3.79 -11.61 -16.41
CA ALA A 198 -3.17 -12.75 -17.09
C ALA A 198 -1.90 -13.23 -16.38
N GLU A 199 -1.15 -12.31 -15.77
CA GLU A 199 0.11 -12.58 -15.10
C GLU A 199 0.07 -12.02 -13.67
N VAL A 200 -0.11 -12.88 -12.67
CA VAL A 200 -0.10 -12.51 -11.23
C VAL A 200 1.26 -12.77 -10.60
N GLN A 201 2.07 -13.64 -11.19
CA GLN A 201 3.35 -14.09 -10.66
C GLN A 201 4.33 -12.93 -10.31
N PRO A 202 4.47 -11.84 -11.12
CA PRO A 202 5.33 -10.71 -10.75
C PRO A 202 4.91 -10.00 -9.45
N TYR A 203 3.61 -9.98 -9.13
CA TYR A 203 3.09 -9.41 -7.89
C TYR A 203 3.34 -10.35 -6.71
N ILE A 204 3.15 -11.66 -6.90
CA ILE A 204 3.48 -12.68 -5.89
C ILE A 204 4.96 -12.55 -5.50
N ALA A 205 5.87 -12.45 -6.47
CA ALA A 205 7.31 -12.36 -6.25
C ALA A 205 7.77 -11.09 -5.46
N LYS A 206 6.90 -10.12 -5.27
CA LYS A 206 7.20 -8.88 -4.51
C LYS A 206 6.45 -8.78 -3.19
N ALA A 207 5.54 -9.71 -2.92
CA ALA A 207 4.79 -9.76 -1.68
C ALA A 207 5.62 -10.36 -0.53
N ASP A 208 5.26 -10.01 0.70
CA ASP A 208 5.74 -10.72 1.89
C ASP A 208 5.07 -12.10 1.97
N TYR A 209 3.79 -12.17 1.60
CA TYR A 209 3.03 -13.43 1.63
C TYR A 209 2.06 -13.57 0.46
N LEU A 210 2.01 -14.80 -0.06
CA LEU A 210 0.82 -15.28 -0.76
C LEU A 210 -0.18 -15.83 0.26
N VAL A 211 -1.44 -15.48 0.12
CA VAL A 211 -2.55 -15.96 0.98
C VAL A 211 -3.41 -16.97 0.22
N GLN A 212 -3.51 -18.21 0.73
CA GLN A 212 -4.30 -19.29 0.15
C GLN A 212 -5.06 -20.07 1.24
N LEU A 213 -6.30 -19.69 1.53
CA LEU A 213 -7.09 -20.20 2.65
C LEU A 213 -8.18 -21.18 2.23
N SER A 214 -7.92 -22.01 1.22
CA SER A 214 -8.85 -23.02 0.68
C SER A 214 -9.08 -24.18 1.65
N ASP A 215 -10.24 -24.83 1.54
CA ASP A 215 -10.47 -26.13 2.20
C ASP A 215 -9.77 -27.26 1.45
N ASN A 216 -9.77 -27.19 0.12
CA ASN A 216 -9.21 -28.23 -0.74
C ASN A 216 -8.50 -27.64 -1.94
N GLU A 217 -7.35 -28.21 -2.28
CA GLU A 217 -6.63 -27.93 -3.52
C GLU A 217 -6.02 -29.24 -4.04
N GLY A 218 -6.17 -29.47 -5.33
CA GLY A 218 -5.55 -30.65 -6.00
C GLY A 218 -4.05 -30.46 -6.21
N PHE A 219 -3.58 -29.22 -6.43
CA PHE A 219 -2.15 -28.88 -6.60
C PHE A 219 -1.92 -27.42 -6.29
N CYS A 220 -2.54 -26.51 -6.08
CA CYS A 220 -2.29 -25.08 -5.76
C CYS A 220 -1.07 -24.45 -6.47
N TYR A 221 -1.20 -24.09 -7.73
CA TYR A 221 -0.12 -23.46 -8.51
C TYR A 221 0.38 -22.14 -7.87
N SER A 222 -0.52 -21.28 -7.38
CA SER A 222 -0.14 -20.01 -6.75
C SER A 222 0.79 -20.21 -5.55
N LEU A 223 0.61 -21.29 -4.79
CA LEU A 223 1.46 -21.61 -3.65
C LEU A 223 2.87 -22.02 -4.11
N VAL A 224 2.98 -22.85 -5.16
CA VAL A 224 4.28 -23.21 -5.76
C VAL A 224 4.96 -21.98 -6.37
N GLU A 225 4.22 -21.13 -7.06
CA GLU A 225 4.72 -19.86 -7.60
C GLU A 225 5.30 -18.95 -6.50
N ALA A 226 4.61 -18.84 -5.37
CA ALA A 226 5.09 -18.06 -4.24
C ALA A 226 6.41 -18.63 -3.69
N LEU A 227 6.41 -19.91 -3.32
CA LEU A 227 7.59 -20.56 -2.76
C LEU A 227 8.78 -20.51 -3.70
N ALA A 228 8.59 -20.78 -5.00
CA ALA A 228 9.65 -20.75 -6.01
C ALA A 228 10.25 -19.35 -6.23
N ASN A 229 9.51 -18.29 -5.90
CA ASN A 229 9.98 -16.90 -5.92
C ASN A 229 10.51 -16.42 -4.56
N GLY A 230 10.59 -17.27 -3.53
CA GLY A 230 11.02 -16.89 -2.19
C GLY A 230 9.98 -16.10 -1.40
N THR A 231 8.72 -16.07 -1.86
CA THR A 231 7.60 -15.44 -1.17
C THR A 231 6.99 -16.43 -0.18
N ALA A 232 6.90 -16.03 1.08
CA ALA A 232 6.30 -16.86 2.11
C ALA A 232 4.79 -17.06 1.87
N VAL A 233 4.20 -18.08 2.49
CA VAL A 233 2.79 -18.37 2.31
C VAL A 233 2.01 -18.32 3.62
N ILE A 234 0.76 -17.86 3.56
CA ILE A 234 -0.24 -18.07 4.61
C ILE A 234 -1.29 -18.98 4.02
N CYS A 235 -1.36 -20.22 4.49
CA CYS A 235 -2.31 -21.17 3.94
C CYS A 235 -2.98 -22.01 5.03
N THR A 236 -4.14 -22.56 4.70
CA THR A 236 -4.81 -23.58 5.50
C THR A 236 -4.17 -24.95 5.27
N PRO A 237 -4.33 -25.93 6.17
CA PRO A 237 -3.77 -27.26 6.03
C PRO A 237 -4.59 -28.15 5.06
N PHE A 238 -4.77 -27.69 3.81
CA PHE A 238 -5.39 -28.52 2.78
C PHE A 238 -4.49 -29.70 2.36
N ALA A 239 -5.06 -30.69 1.68
CA ALA A 239 -4.42 -32.00 1.47
C ALA A 239 -2.97 -31.93 0.89
N THR A 240 -2.72 -31.04 -0.07
CA THR A 240 -1.43 -30.95 -0.75
C THR A 240 -0.42 -29.98 -0.09
N THR A 241 -0.78 -29.30 0.98
CA THR A 241 0.10 -28.32 1.67
C THR A 241 1.46 -28.91 2.03
N LYS A 242 1.47 -30.10 2.66
CA LYS A 242 2.72 -30.81 3.02
C LYS A 242 3.46 -31.34 1.81
N GLU A 243 2.75 -31.89 0.81
CA GLU A 243 3.33 -32.42 -0.42
C GLU A 243 4.07 -31.32 -1.21
N LEU A 244 3.55 -30.10 -1.18
CA LEU A 244 4.16 -28.94 -1.81
C LEU A 244 5.30 -28.33 -0.98
N GLY A 245 5.67 -28.95 0.15
CA GLY A 245 6.81 -28.56 0.96
C GLY A 245 6.59 -27.35 1.86
N VAL A 246 5.33 -27.01 2.19
CA VAL A 246 5.06 -25.96 3.18
C VAL A 246 5.36 -26.46 4.58
N VAL A 247 6.18 -25.70 5.30
CA VAL A 247 6.56 -25.97 6.69
C VAL A 247 6.29 -24.74 7.54
N ASP A 248 5.42 -24.89 8.54
CA ASP A 248 4.99 -23.79 9.43
C ASP A 248 6.19 -23.13 10.12
N GLY A 249 6.27 -21.80 10.03
CA GLY A 249 7.36 -20.99 10.58
C GLY A 249 8.68 -21.05 9.79
N VAL A 250 8.77 -21.81 8.70
CA VAL A 250 10.01 -21.96 7.90
C VAL A 250 9.89 -21.26 6.55
N ASN A 251 8.81 -21.53 5.81
CA ASN A 251 8.57 -20.89 4.51
C ASN A 251 7.14 -20.36 4.39
N GLY A 252 6.45 -20.24 5.50
CA GLY A 252 5.12 -19.70 5.63
C GLY A 252 4.47 -20.05 6.95
N TYR A 253 3.20 -19.74 7.05
CA TYR A 253 2.38 -20.07 8.21
C TYR A 253 1.16 -20.90 7.80
N VAL A 254 1.04 -22.06 8.43
CA VAL A 254 -0.13 -22.94 8.24
C VAL A 254 -1.15 -22.57 9.31
N VAL A 255 -2.20 -21.89 8.91
CA VAL A 255 -3.24 -21.40 9.82
C VAL A 255 -4.41 -22.37 9.90
N PRO A 256 -5.04 -22.56 11.07
CA PRO A 256 -6.15 -23.49 11.23
C PRO A 256 -7.39 -23.00 10.45
N PHE A 257 -8.26 -23.95 10.05
CA PHE A 257 -9.49 -23.63 9.30
C PHE A 257 -10.45 -22.72 10.06
N ASP A 258 -10.42 -22.73 11.37
CA ASP A 258 -11.26 -21.85 12.23
C ASP A 258 -10.62 -20.47 12.47
N MET A 259 -9.47 -20.22 11.88
CA MET A 259 -8.71 -18.96 11.95
C MET A 259 -8.32 -18.53 13.38
N LYS A 260 -8.24 -19.48 14.34
CA LYS A 260 -7.82 -19.19 15.70
C LYS A 260 -6.31 -19.33 15.85
N PHE A 261 -5.57 -18.25 15.60
CA PHE A 261 -4.12 -18.18 15.75
C PHE A 261 -3.69 -16.76 16.13
N ASP A 262 -2.46 -16.63 16.61
CA ASP A 262 -1.87 -15.32 16.87
C ASP A 262 -1.41 -14.68 15.56
N VAL A 263 -2.12 -13.62 15.13
CA VAL A 263 -1.84 -12.91 13.89
C VAL A 263 -0.51 -12.15 13.93
N HIS A 264 0.05 -11.85 15.12
CA HIS A 264 1.34 -11.18 15.26
C HIS A 264 2.51 -12.03 14.75
N ARG A 265 2.35 -13.36 14.67
CA ARG A 265 3.35 -14.25 14.04
C ARG A 265 3.68 -13.84 12.60
N LEU A 266 2.73 -13.23 11.90
CA LEU A 266 2.91 -12.80 10.51
C LEU A 266 3.88 -11.62 10.36
N LEU A 267 4.25 -10.94 11.45
CA LEU A 267 5.26 -9.88 11.42
C LEU A 267 6.69 -10.43 11.23
N ASP A 268 6.90 -11.70 11.54
CA ASP A 268 8.15 -12.42 11.29
C ASP A 268 8.06 -13.13 9.93
N VAL A 269 8.38 -12.40 8.86
CA VAL A 269 8.33 -12.92 7.49
C VAL A 269 9.49 -13.90 7.26
N PRO A 270 9.21 -15.19 7.03
CA PRO A 270 10.27 -16.17 6.83
C PRO A 270 11.14 -15.91 5.61
N THR A 271 12.45 -16.13 5.74
CA THR A 271 13.40 -16.14 4.62
C THR A 271 13.87 -17.57 4.42
N PHE A 272 13.75 -18.09 3.19
CA PHE A 272 14.00 -19.49 2.88
C PHE A 272 14.47 -19.67 1.44
N GLU A 273 15.00 -20.86 1.14
CA GLU A 273 15.26 -21.34 -0.22
C GLU A 273 14.28 -22.45 -0.55
N TYR A 274 13.74 -22.44 -1.75
CA TYR A 274 12.81 -23.45 -2.25
C TYR A 274 13.12 -23.78 -3.70
N THR A 275 13.21 -25.06 -4.01
CA THR A 275 13.46 -25.55 -5.37
C THR A 275 12.31 -26.44 -5.82
N TYR A 276 11.69 -26.06 -6.93
CA TYR A 276 10.69 -26.88 -7.61
C TYR A 276 11.32 -27.58 -8.81
N ASP A 277 11.49 -28.92 -8.73
CA ASP A 277 12.23 -29.65 -9.76
C ASP A 277 11.35 -30.09 -10.93
N ASN A 278 11.35 -29.28 -11.98
CA ASN A 278 10.69 -29.62 -13.23
C ASN A 278 11.35 -30.76 -14.03
N LYS A 279 12.59 -31.17 -13.68
CA LYS A 279 13.29 -32.21 -14.44
C LYS A 279 12.68 -33.59 -14.20
N ASP A 280 12.35 -33.91 -12.97
CA ASP A 280 11.70 -35.18 -12.64
C ASP A 280 10.26 -35.21 -13.17
N ILE A 281 9.53 -34.10 -13.12
CA ILE A 281 8.21 -33.99 -13.72
C ILE A 281 8.29 -34.24 -15.23
N MET A 282 9.23 -33.58 -15.92
CA MET A 282 9.44 -33.77 -17.35
C MET A 282 9.81 -35.23 -17.69
N LYS A 283 10.65 -35.88 -16.86
CA LYS A 283 11.03 -37.29 -17.01
C LYS A 283 9.81 -38.23 -16.89
N ALA A 284 8.95 -37.98 -15.91
CA ALA A 284 7.73 -38.75 -15.71
C ALA A 284 6.77 -38.60 -16.93
N TRP A 285 6.56 -37.40 -17.42
CA TRP A 285 5.74 -37.17 -18.62
C TRP A 285 6.33 -37.82 -19.87
N LYS A 286 7.64 -37.74 -20.09
CA LYS A 286 8.32 -38.42 -21.22
C LYS A 286 8.15 -39.93 -21.16
N LYS A 287 8.13 -40.52 -19.98
CA LYS A 287 7.86 -41.96 -19.80
C LYS A 287 6.45 -42.33 -20.24
N LEU A 288 5.43 -41.49 -19.91
CA LEU A 288 4.04 -41.72 -20.29
C LEU A 288 3.83 -41.52 -21.80
N PHE A 289 4.46 -40.52 -22.39
CA PHE A 289 4.32 -40.23 -23.82
C PHE A 289 5.05 -41.22 -24.73
N GLY A 290 5.94 -42.07 -24.20
CA GLY A 290 6.72 -43.03 -24.98
C GLY A 290 7.75 -42.35 -25.91
N LYS A 291 8.04 -43.00 -27.04
CA LYS A 291 9.00 -42.45 -28.02
C LYS A 291 8.42 -41.28 -28.80
N MET A 292 8.61 -40.08 -28.28
CA MET A 292 8.25 -38.84 -29.01
C MET A 292 9.42 -38.37 -29.85
N LYS A 293 9.13 -37.97 -31.10
CA LYS A 293 10.07 -37.19 -31.91
C LYS A 293 9.98 -35.73 -31.44
N LYS A 294 11.14 -35.14 -31.10
CA LYS A 294 11.19 -33.68 -30.89
C LYS A 294 10.74 -33.00 -32.18
N LYS A 295 9.83 -32.06 -32.05
CA LYS A 295 9.54 -31.15 -33.17
C LYS A 295 10.87 -30.52 -33.61
N PRO A 296 11.24 -30.51 -34.91
CA PRO A 296 12.40 -29.74 -35.32
C PRO A 296 12.24 -28.33 -34.79
N LYS A 297 13.34 -27.74 -34.24
CA LYS A 297 13.34 -26.34 -33.90
C LYS A 297 12.74 -25.58 -35.08
N GLN A 298 11.64 -24.89 -34.85
CA GLN A 298 11.13 -23.99 -35.87
C GLN A 298 12.27 -23.02 -36.17
N VAL A 299 12.89 -23.16 -37.33
CA VAL A 299 13.78 -22.13 -37.82
C VAL A 299 12.85 -20.94 -37.98
N THR A 300 12.97 -19.96 -37.10
CA THR A 300 12.33 -18.68 -37.30
C THR A 300 12.98 -18.12 -38.56
N VAL A 301 12.33 -18.33 -39.71
CA VAL A 301 12.64 -17.54 -40.90
C VAL A 301 12.48 -16.12 -40.44
N PRO A 302 13.48 -15.23 -40.61
CA PRO A 302 13.31 -13.84 -40.27
C PRO A 302 12.04 -13.36 -40.99
N GLU A 303 11.07 -12.94 -40.22
CA GLU A 303 9.81 -12.48 -40.77
C GLU A 303 10.10 -11.26 -41.63
N GLU A 304 9.56 -11.27 -42.89
CA GLU A 304 9.76 -10.19 -43.80
C GLU A 304 9.28 -8.86 -43.16
N ALA A 305 10.19 -7.92 -43.03
CA ALA A 305 9.85 -6.59 -42.54
C ALA A 305 9.17 -5.80 -43.63
N VAL A 306 8.08 -5.16 -43.31
CA VAL A 306 7.33 -4.29 -44.23
C VAL A 306 7.43 -2.84 -43.77
N THR A 307 7.41 -1.92 -44.75
CA THR A 307 7.38 -0.49 -44.43
C THR A 307 5.95 -0.09 -44.06
N ILE A 308 5.80 0.58 -42.98
CA ILE A 308 4.51 1.10 -42.50
C ILE A 308 4.56 2.62 -42.32
N ARG A 309 3.40 3.26 -42.40
CA ARG A 309 3.20 4.66 -41.99
C ARG A 309 2.19 4.71 -40.88
N VAL A 310 2.52 5.45 -39.81
CA VAL A 310 1.62 5.68 -38.68
C VAL A 310 0.50 6.64 -39.09
N VAL A 311 -0.75 6.23 -38.93
CA VAL A 311 -1.96 7.03 -39.22
C VAL A 311 -2.52 7.68 -37.97
N ARG A 312 -2.46 6.99 -36.85
CA ARG A 312 -2.92 7.49 -35.56
C ARG A 312 -1.84 7.29 -34.49
N ARG A 313 -1.75 8.25 -33.57
CA ARG A 313 -0.82 8.15 -32.46
C ARG A 313 -1.13 6.94 -31.57
N TYR A 314 -0.12 6.14 -31.25
CA TYR A 314 -0.22 5.03 -30.29
C TYR A 314 1.10 4.80 -29.54
N LEU A 315 1.04 4.09 -28.42
CA LEU A 315 2.22 3.62 -27.70
C LEU A 315 2.62 2.26 -28.26
N ASP A 316 3.79 2.19 -28.82
CA ASP A 316 4.37 0.94 -29.31
C ASP A 316 5.17 0.29 -28.18
N LEU A 317 4.71 -0.86 -27.68
CA LEU A 317 5.30 -1.53 -26.51
C LEU A 317 6.62 -2.22 -26.83
N ASP A 318 6.84 -2.68 -28.07
CA ASP A 318 8.10 -3.33 -28.45
C ASP A 318 9.19 -2.31 -28.75
N LEU A 319 8.81 -1.13 -29.21
CA LEU A 319 9.74 0.00 -29.41
C LEU A 319 9.83 0.89 -28.17
N GLU A 320 9.03 0.60 -27.14
CA GLU A 320 8.95 1.34 -25.87
C GLU A 320 8.76 2.87 -26.05
N ARG A 321 8.12 3.28 -27.16
CA ARG A 321 7.91 4.70 -27.45
C ARG A 321 6.57 4.98 -28.14
N ARG A 322 6.14 6.22 -28.02
CA ARG A 322 4.98 6.71 -28.77
C ARG A 322 5.34 6.95 -30.23
N LEU A 323 4.50 6.44 -31.12
CA LEU A 323 4.56 6.71 -32.55
C LEU A 323 3.51 7.76 -32.92
N ASN A 324 3.91 8.71 -33.77
CA ASN A 324 3.07 9.84 -34.14
C ASN A 324 2.62 9.71 -35.63
N PRO A 325 1.46 10.28 -35.98
CA PRO A 325 1.01 10.27 -37.37
C PRO A 325 2.06 10.82 -38.34
N GLY A 326 2.26 10.13 -39.48
CA GLY A 326 3.25 10.47 -40.47
C GLY A 326 4.61 9.78 -40.32
N GLU A 327 4.92 9.19 -39.14
CA GLU A 327 6.15 8.41 -38.99
C GLU A 327 6.14 7.18 -39.89
N VAL A 328 7.30 6.92 -40.53
CA VAL A 328 7.52 5.75 -41.41
C VAL A 328 8.62 4.91 -40.78
N LEU A 329 8.37 3.61 -40.62
CA LEU A 329 9.34 2.67 -40.06
C LEU A 329 9.15 1.26 -40.62
N GLN A 330 10.12 0.38 -40.33
CA GLN A 330 10.05 -1.03 -40.65
C GLN A 330 9.43 -1.81 -39.47
N MET A 331 8.57 -2.79 -39.79
CA MET A 331 7.90 -3.62 -38.79
C MET A 331 7.72 -5.04 -39.38
N PRO A 332 7.82 -6.12 -38.54
CA PRO A 332 7.46 -7.48 -38.99
C PRO A 332 6.06 -7.53 -39.59
N ARG A 333 5.88 -8.25 -40.68
CA ARG A 333 4.62 -8.31 -41.46
C ARG A 333 3.43 -8.68 -40.59
N SER A 334 3.53 -9.75 -39.77
CA SER A 334 2.41 -10.19 -38.91
C SER A 334 1.98 -9.11 -37.95
N ARG A 335 2.94 -8.40 -37.39
CA ARG A 335 2.67 -7.28 -36.49
C ARG A 335 2.05 -6.11 -37.24
N ALA A 336 2.57 -5.77 -38.41
CA ALA A 336 2.03 -4.69 -39.25
C ALA A 336 0.56 -4.96 -39.62
N GLU A 337 0.23 -6.19 -40.00
CA GLU A 337 -1.15 -6.60 -40.30
C GLU A 337 -2.07 -6.46 -39.09
N TYR A 338 -1.60 -6.90 -37.90
CA TYR A 338 -2.36 -6.74 -36.64
C TYR A 338 -2.60 -5.28 -36.30
N VAL A 339 -1.56 -4.43 -36.32
CA VAL A 339 -1.69 -3.01 -35.92
C VAL A 339 -2.51 -2.23 -36.98
N ALA A 340 -2.39 -2.58 -38.26
CA ALA A 340 -3.20 -2.02 -39.34
C ALA A 340 -4.68 -2.39 -39.16
N SER A 341 -5.00 -3.62 -38.77
CA SER A 341 -6.39 -4.03 -38.46
C SER A 341 -7.05 -3.21 -37.34
N LYS A 342 -6.27 -2.55 -36.49
CA LYS A 342 -6.74 -1.62 -35.45
C LYS A 342 -6.79 -0.17 -35.93
N GLY A 343 -6.39 0.12 -37.18
CA GLY A 343 -6.45 1.45 -37.78
C GLY A 343 -5.39 2.44 -37.26
N PHE A 344 -4.28 1.97 -36.72
CA PHE A 344 -3.19 2.82 -36.23
C PHE A 344 -2.11 3.08 -37.29
N ILE A 345 -1.94 2.16 -38.23
CA ILE A 345 -0.94 2.25 -39.29
C ILE A 345 -1.54 1.84 -40.65
N GLU A 346 -0.86 2.20 -41.72
CA GLU A 346 -1.03 1.66 -43.06
C GLU A 346 0.27 0.96 -43.50
N VAL A 347 0.13 -0.17 -44.17
CA VAL A 347 1.26 -0.89 -44.78
C VAL A 347 1.54 -0.28 -46.14
N LEU A 348 2.74 0.27 -46.30
CA LEU A 348 3.17 0.83 -47.58
C LEU A 348 3.65 -0.33 -48.48
N ASN A 349 2.88 -0.67 -49.50
CA ASN A 349 3.33 -1.62 -50.50
C ASN A 349 4.59 -1.06 -51.18
N GLY A 350 5.72 -1.75 -50.99
CA GLY A 350 6.95 -1.36 -51.65
C GLY A 350 6.70 -1.26 -53.16
N VAL A 351 7.03 -0.10 -53.69
CA VAL A 351 7.20 0.03 -55.15
C VAL A 351 8.32 -0.94 -55.52
N ARG A 352 8.01 -1.95 -56.37
CA ARG A 352 8.99 -2.85 -56.96
C ARG A 352 9.95 -2.08 -57.85
#